data_8f5747a80e89d902b72ff537bc34c813
#
_entry.id   8f5747a80e89d902b72ff537bc34c813
#
_cell.length_a   1.000
_cell.length_b   1.000
_cell.length_c   1.000
_cell.angle_alpha   90.00
_cell.angle_beta   90.00
_cell.angle_gamma   90.00
#
_symmetry.space_group_name_H-M   'P 1'
#
loop_
_entity.id
_entity.type
_entity.pdbx_description
1 polymer ?
#
loop_
_entity_poly.entity_id
_entity_poly.type
_entity_poly.pdbx_seq_one_letter_code
_entity_poly.pdbx_strand_id
1 'polypeptide(L)'
;MIQFHSYLKRVYKVITTEIVHDWISNTDDDRGILRRLDYAYGFDIIEGNPTKINPNDDNPNGILRILKREQARFNNNPEIDYFVKRVEETCETIKKLHCLFLVASYEQFHQDTNTFLHRFYSQINDPAKGQTCFLSGPKPFFRIRGLEHIESSVDKRIEFFHVPFDKRYLMGTYRYSIPGYPSLYCSSSLYCACEEFGCKDIDKCGYSAYRIAQPIRVLDLRWRFNDSKLKQSEDPTLVKHYLLRLPIIIACGMQVKVTSAKFVPEYIFSQQVFQWLMSQMRHDEKLNTTMGVLYTSTKENLWQEICKRNNADAMTNYALLAFTSVTEKAQYSETLASRLEARKPIAWNKPISHKKSRFETLMDIEKELLASRASKYMLMSNYIYKKQ
;
A
#
# COMPACT_ATOMS: atom_id res chain seq x y z
N MET A 1 27.05 -10.21 -15.14
CA MET A 1 25.95 -10.87 -14.40
C MET A 1 26.30 -11.09 -12.91
N ILE A 2 27.39 -11.73 -12.53
CA ILE A 2 27.77 -11.98 -11.11
C ILE A 2 27.96 -10.68 -10.32
N GLN A 3 28.65 -9.69 -10.88
CA GLN A 3 28.87 -8.39 -10.24
C GLN A 3 27.56 -7.64 -10.03
N PHE A 4 26.66 -7.64 -11.01
CA PHE A 4 25.36 -6.98 -10.89
C PHE A 4 24.48 -7.61 -9.80
N HIS A 5 24.46 -8.94 -9.72
CA HIS A 5 23.76 -9.65 -8.65
C HIS A 5 24.32 -9.30 -7.26
N SER A 6 25.65 -9.30 -7.11
CA SER A 6 26.32 -8.90 -5.87
C SER A 6 25.99 -7.46 -5.50
N TYR A 7 25.96 -6.54 -6.46
CA TYR A 7 25.55 -5.15 -6.26
C TYR A 7 24.13 -5.06 -5.72
N LEU A 8 23.16 -5.70 -6.38
CA LEU A 8 21.75 -5.66 -5.94
C LEU A 8 21.57 -6.20 -4.52
N LYS A 9 22.24 -7.30 -4.19
CA LYS A 9 22.20 -7.86 -2.82
C LYS A 9 22.77 -6.91 -1.78
N ARG A 10 23.86 -6.22 -2.09
CA ARG A 10 24.46 -5.22 -1.18
C ARG A 10 23.53 -4.04 -0.95
N VAL A 11 22.99 -3.44 -2.03
CA VAL A 11 22.02 -2.36 -1.94
C VAL A 11 20.82 -2.77 -1.09
N TYR A 12 20.23 -3.93 -1.37
CA TYR A 12 19.08 -4.42 -0.62
C TYR A 12 19.41 -4.65 0.87
N LYS A 13 20.63 -5.13 1.18
CA LYS A 13 21.08 -5.34 2.56
C LYS A 13 21.22 -4.03 3.34
N VAL A 14 21.63 -2.95 2.69
CA VAL A 14 21.81 -1.63 3.32
C VAL A 14 20.45 -0.98 3.61
N ILE A 15 19.45 -1.19 2.75
CA ILE A 15 18.12 -0.64 2.93
C ILE A 15 17.42 -1.40 4.08
N THR A 16 17.30 -0.74 5.23
CA THR A 16 16.68 -1.28 6.44
C THR A 16 15.35 -0.60 6.74
N THR A 17 14.61 -1.16 7.69
CA THR A 17 13.35 -0.58 8.17
C THR A 17 13.54 0.83 8.73
N GLU A 18 14.63 1.05 9.47
CA GLU A 18 14.94 2.35 10.08
C GLU A 18 15.24 3.42 9.03
N ILE A 19 16.09 3.10 8.04
CA ILE A 19 16.41 4.01 6.93
C ILE A 19 15.15 4.39 6.16
N VAL A 20 14.29 3.43 5.87
CA VAL A 20 13.05 3.70 5.15
C VAL A 20 12.09 4.52 5.99
N HIS A 21 11.98 4.23 7.29
CA HIS A 21 11.17 5.02 8.19
C HIS A 21 11.60 6.49 8.17
N ASP A 22 12.90 6.74 8.25
CA ASP A 22 13.47 8.10 8.15
C ASP A 22 13.08 8.79 6.82
N TRP A 23 13.14 8.07 5.70
CA TRP A 23 12.76 8.64 4.40
C TRP A 23 11.30 9.06 4.30
N ILE A 24 10.39 8.29 4.88
CA ILE A 24 8.95 8.54 4.73
C ILE A 24 8.36 9.42 5.83
N SER A 25 8.99 9.46 7.01
CA SER A 25 8.49 10.17 8.20
C SER A 25 9.02 11.58 8.33
N ASN A 26 10.07 11.96 7.57
CA ASN A 26 10.69 13.27 7.72
C ASN A 26 9.65 14.40 7.65
N THR A 27 9.09 14.69 8.83
CA THR A 27 8.03 15.68 9.05
C THR A 27 8.59 17.02 9.52
N ASP A 28 9.87 17.06 9.91
CA ASP A 28 10.52 18.27 10.43
C ASP A 28 10.80 19.29 9.32
N ASP A 29 10.69 18.85 8.07
CA ASP A 29 10.80 19.73 6.94
C ASP A 29 9.46 20.42 6.62
N ASP A 30 9.31 21.68 7.05
CA ASP A 30 8.15 22.52 6.75
C ASP A 30 7.92 22.80 5.25
N ARG A 31 8.82 22.39 4.41
CA ARG A 31 8.94 22.75 3.00
C ARG A 31 8.09 21.93 2.03
N GLY A 32 7.22 21.03 2.52
CA GLY A 32 6.22 20.33 1.72
C GLY A 32 6.73 19.06 1.03
N ILE A 33 5.81 18.42 0.29
CA ILE A 33 5.99 17.08 -0.28
C ILE A 33 7.20 16.96 -1.24
N LEU A 34 7.51 17.98 -2.01
CA LEU A 34 8.61 17.93 -2.98
C LEU A 34 9.97 17.79 -2.28
N ARG A 35 10.22 18.52 -1.21
CA ARG A 35 11.47 18.42 -0.45
C ARG A 35 11.58 17.12 0.33
N ARG A 36 10.47 16.61 0.83
CA ARG A 36 10.44 15.28 1.45
C ARG A 36 10.78 14.17 0.43
N LEU A 37 10.34 14.32 -0.82
CA LEU A 37 10.75 13.44 -1.91
C LEU A 37 12.23 13.62 -2.26
N ASP A 38 12.75 14.87 -2.29
CA ASP A 38 14.18 15.12 -2.51
C ASP A 38 15.03 14.42 -1.45
N TYR A 39 14.66 14.54 -0.18
CA TYR A 39 15.33 13.85 0.91
C TYR A 39 15.31 12.33 0.74
N ALA A 40 14.13 11.76 0.52
CA ALA A 40 13.96 10.31 0.38
C ALA A 40 14.63 9.74 -0.87
N TYR A 41 14.71 10.55 -1.95
CA TYR A 41 15.39 10.15 -3.17
C TYR A 41 16.90 10.44 -3.12
N GLY A 42 17.34 11.31 -2.23
CA GLY A 42 18.74 11.69 -2.07
C GLY A 42 19.21 12.75 -3.07
N PHE A 43 18.31 13.61 -3.57
CA PHE A 43 18.66 14.80 -4.30
C PHE A 43 19.22 15.88 -3.33
N ASP A 44 20.20 16.65 -3.79
CA ASP A 44 20.71 17.77 -3.00
C ASP A 44 19.65 18.88 -2.91
N ILE A 45 19.39 19.33 -1.67
CA ILE A 45 18.44 20.42 -1.38
C ILE A 45 19.16 21.76 -1.55
N ILE A 46 19.66 22.07 -2.74
CA ILE A 46 20.19 23.41 -3.04
C ILE A 46 19.14 24.17 -3.84
N GLU A 47 18.82 25.38 -3.38
CA GLU A 47 17.88 26.27 -4.05
C GLU A 47 18.30 26.48 -5.50
N GLY A 48 17.54 25.91 -6.44
CA GLY A 48 17.59 26.25 -7.84
C GLY A 48 18.28 25.27 -8.80
N ASN A 49 19.02 24.25 -8.33
CA ASN A 49 19.63 23.28 -9.23
C ASN A 49 19.79 21.88 -8.58
N PRO A 50 19.41 20.78 -9.23
CA PRO A 50 19.73 19.44 -8.74
C PRO A 50 21.25 19.23 -8.92
N THR A 51 22.01 19.47 -7.88
CA THR A 51 23.47 19.33 -7.90
C THR A 51 23.87 17.86 -7.67
N LYS A 52 25.03 17.55 -8.23
CA LYS A 52 25.63 16.21 -8.23
C LYS A 52 25.74 15.66 -6.80
N ILE A 53 25.12 14.50 -6.59
CA ILE A 53 25.26 13.72 -5.37
C ILE A 53 26.74 13.43 -5.15
N ASN A 54 27.28 13.85 -4.00
CA ASN A 54 28.65 13.52 -3.63
C ASN A 54 28.72 12.03 -3.21
N PRO A 55 29.41 11.17 -3.97
CA PRO A 55 29.49 9.74 -3.65
C PRO A 55 30.23 9.44 -2.36
N ASN A 56 30.96 10.42 -1.80
CA ASN A 56 31.74 10.29 -0.55
C ASN A 56 30.99 10.77 0.69
N ASP A 57 29.73 11.18 0.56
CA ASP A 57 28.90 11.55 1.70
C ASP A 57 28.47 10.27 2.45
N ASP A 58 28.97 10.08 3.66
CA ASP A 58 28.67 8.91 4.51
C ASP A 58 27.21 8.92 5.03
N ASN A 59 26.45 9.98 4.76
CA ASN A 59 25.06 10.08 5.15
C ASN A 59 24.20 9.15 4.26
N PRO A 60 23.52 8.12 4.80
CA PRO A 60 22.71 7.17 4.03
C PRO A 60 21.38 7.77 3.53
N ASN A 61 21.22 9.10 3.55
CA ASN A 61 19.98 9.78 3.22
C ASN A 61 19.64 9.62 1.73
N GLY A 62 18.58 8.87 1.47
CA GLY A 62 18.00 8.69 0.17
C GLY A 62 18.53 7.50 -0.65
N ILE A 63 17.63 6.96 -1.47
CA ILE A 63 17.92 5.75 -2.25
C ILE A 63 19.06 5.94 -3.26
N LEU A 64 19.12 7.08 -3.95
CA LEU A 64 20.13 7.31 -4.99
C LEU A 64 21.54 7.40 -4.39
N ARG A 65 21.70 7.95 -3.18
CA ARG A 65 22.98 8.01 -2.49
C ARG A 65 23.48 6.60 -2.16
N ILE A 66 22.60 5.73 -1.66
CA ILE A 66 22.94 4.32 -1.41
C ILE A 66 23.35 3.63 -2.72
N LEU A 67 22.57 3.80 -3.78
CA LEU A 67 22.84 3.19 -5.09
C LEU A 67 24.20 3.63 -5.64
N LYS A 68 24.50 4.94 -5.66
CA LYS A 68 25.74 5.49 -6.18
C LYS A 68 26.94 5.13 -5.31
N ARG A 69 26.80 5.12 -3.99
CA ARG A 69 27.85 4.66 -3.08
C ARG A 69 28.22 3.20 -3.30
N GLU A 70 27.23 2.32 -3.42
CA GLU A 70 27.51 0.92 -3.70
C GLU A 70 28.03 0.69 -5.14
N GLN A 71 27.57 1.50 -6.12
CA GLN A 71 28.07 1.49 -7.50
C GLN A 71 29.57 1.78 -7.58
N ALA A 72 30.09 2.72 -6.80
CA ALA A 72 31.51 3.06 -6.79
C ALA A 72 32.44 1.89 -6.43
N ARG A 73 31.91 0.82 -5.81
CA ARG A 73 32.64 -0.41 -5.48
C ARG A 73 32.76 -1.42 -6.63
N PHE A 74 32.03 -1.17 -7.73
CA PHE A 74 31.95 -2.06 -8.90
C PHE A 74 32.41 -1.30 -10.14
N ASN A 75 33.71 -1.03 -10.24
CA ASN A 75 34.34 -0.21 -11.26
C ASN A 75 33.76 -0.46 -12.66
N ASN A 76 33.16 0.57 -13.25
CA ASN A 76 32.72 0.65 -14.64
C ASN A 76 31.87 -0.54 -15.14
N ASN A 77 30.85 -0.94 -14.37
CA ASN A 77 29.91 -1.97 -14.84
C ASN A 77 28.71 -1.32 -15.55
N PRO A 78 28.59 -1.43 -16.89
CA PRO A 78 27.54 -0.76 -17.65
C PRO A 78 26.12 -1.20 -17.24
N GLU A 79 25.93 -2.41 -16.74
CA GLU A 79 24.64 -2.91 -16.30
C GLU A 79 24.19 -2.22 -14.99
N ILE A 80 25.14 -1.96 -14.09
CA ILE A 80 24.90 -1.20 -12.86
C ILE A 80 24.62 0.25 -13.18
N ASP A 81 25.43 0.84 -14.07
CA ASP A 81 25.25 2.25 -14.48
C ASP A 81 23.88 2.48 -15.11
N TYR A 82 23.46 1.59 -16.00
CA TYR A 82 22.13 1.63 -16.60
C TYR A 82 21.02 1.47 -15.55
N PHE A 83 21.19 0.57 -14.59
CA PHE A 83 20.22 0.34 -13.53
C PHE A 83 20.05 1.59 -12.64
N VAL A 84 21.17 2.18 -12.15
CA VAL A 84 21.16 3.38 -11.32
C VAL A 84 20.49 4.54 -12.06
N LYS A 85 20.84 4.75 -13.33
CA LYS A 85 20.22 5.77 -14.18
C LYS A 85 18.70 5.58 -14.29
N ARG A 86 18.22 4.35 -14.44
CA ARG A 86 16.77 4.05 -14.51
C ARG A 86 16.04 4.38 -13.21
N VAL A 87 16.65 4.14 -12.06
CA VAL A 87 16.08 4.53 -10.75
C VAL A 87 16.05 6.04 -10.63
N GLU A 88 17.12 6.74 -11.01
CA GLU A 88 17.21 8.21 -10.99
C GLU A 88 16.14 8.85 -11.88
N GLU A 89 16.01 8.43 -13.14
CA GLU A 89 14.95 8.88 -14.06
C GLU A 89 13.54 8.67 -13.48
N THR A 90 13.33 7.58 -12.74
CA THR A 90 12.06 7.30 -12.06
C THR A 90 11.79 8.30 -10.94
N CYS A 91 12.79 8.59 -10.11
CA CYS A 91 12.70 9.59 -9.03
C CYS A 91 12.38 10.99 -9.60
N GLU A 92 13.11 11.43 -10.62
CA GLU A 92 12.91 12.72 -11.30
C GLU A 92 11.51 12.82 -11.91
N THR A 93 11.05 11.74 -12.58
CA THR A 93 9.71 11.70 -13.16
C THR A 93 8.63 11.86 -12.11
N ILE A 94 8.70 11.13 -11.00
CA ILE A 94 7.70 11.22 -9.93
C ILE A 94 7.70 12.62 -9.32
N LYS A 95 8.86 13.23 -9.09
CA LYS A 95 8.97 14.60 -8.60
C LYS A 95 8.34 15.59 -9.58
N LYS A 96 8.63 15.48 -10.88
CA LYS A 96 8.00 16.31 -11.93
C LYS A 96 6.48 16.18 -11.90
N LEU A 97 5.95 14.97 -11.76
CA LEU A 97 4.51 14.74 -11.68
C LEU A 97 3.88 15.45 -10.48
N HIS A 98 4.50 15.41 -9.30
CA HIS A 98 4.03 16.19 -8.16
C HIS A 98 4.06 17.70 -8.43
N CYS A 99 5.12 18.22 -9.08
CA CYS A 99 5.18 19.63 -9.48
C CYS A 99 4.01 20.01 -10.39
N LEU A 100 3.73 19.22 -11.43
CA LEU A 100 2.63 19.48 -12.36
C LEU A 100 1.28 19.56 -11.64
N PHE A 101 1.03 18.67 -10.69
CA PHE A 101 -0.18 18.71 -9.86
C PHE A 101 -0.26 20.00 -9.03
N LEU A 102 0.83 20.35 -8.34
CA LEU A 102 0.86 21.49 -7.42
C LEU A 102 0.76 22.85 -8.13
N VAL A 103 1.17 22.94 -9.40
CA VAL A 103 1.01 24.15 -10.24
C VAL A 103 -0.29 24.11 -11.06
N ALA A 104 -1.24 23.22 -10.71
CA ALA A 104 -2.53 23.07 -11.38
C ALA A 104 -2.49 22.69 -12.88
N SER A 105 -1.38 22.13 -13.37
CA SER A 105 -1.29 21.57 -14.74
C SER A 105 -1.91 20.17 -14.79
N TYR A 106 -3.19 20.05 -14.45
CA TYR A 106 -3.85 18.76 -14.22
C TYR A 106 -3.93 17.88 -15.47
N GLU A 107 -4.18 18.46 -16.64
CA GLU A 107 -4.23 17.69 -17.89
C GLU A 107 -2.87 17.04 -18.16
N GLN A 108 -1.80 17.82 -18.14
CA GLN A 108 -0.45 17.32 -18.35
C GLN A 108 -0.05 16.30 -17.28
N PHE A 109 -0.42 16.56 -16.01
CA PHE A 109 -0.20 15.63 -14.90
C PHE A 109 -0.84 14.26 -15.16
N HIS A 110 -2.11 14.24 -15.58
CA HIS A 110 -2.81 12.98 -15.86
C HIS A 110 -2.23 12.25 -17.06
N GLN A 111 -1.92 12.94 -18.14
CA GLN A 111 -1.33 12.37 -19.35
C GLN A 111 0.06 11.80 -19.07
N ASP A 112 0.95 12.57 -18.45
CA ASP A 112 2.31 12.16 -18.11
C ASP A 112 2.31 11.00 -17.12
N THR A 113 1.42 11.03 -16.11
CA THR A 113 1.30 9.95 -15.12
C THR A 113 0.83 8.64 -15.79
N ASN A 114 -0.18 8.70 -16.63
CA ASN A 114 -0.66 7.52 -17.34
C ASN A 114 0.43 6.95 -18.26
N THR A 115 1.13 7.79 -19.01
CA THR A 115 2.25 7.38 -19.87
C THR A 115 3.37 6.73 -19.06
N PHE A 116 3.75 7.34 -17.94
CA PHE A 116 4.75 6.80 -17.02
C PHE A 116 4.35 5.44 -16.47
N LEU A 117 3.14 5.31 -15.90
CA LEU A 117 2.66 4.07 -15.30
C LEU A 117 2.49 2.96 -16.35
N HIS A 118 1.98 3.29 -17.54
CA HIS A 118 1.91 2.33 -18.64
C HIS A 118 3.28 1.78 -19.04
N ARG A 119 4.27 2.64 -19.20
CA ARG A 119 5.64 2.23 -19.53
C ARG A 119 6.26 1.42 -18.38
N PHE A 120 6.08 1.88 -17.15
CA PHE A 120 6.67 1.25 -15.97
C PHE A 120 6.07 -0.13 -15.70
N TYR A 121 4.76 -0.26 -15.85
CA TYR A 121 4.00 -1.49 -15.61
C TYR A 121 3.57 -2.20 -16.89
N SER A 122 4.23 -1.99 -18.03
CA SER A 122 3.90 -2.63 -19.32
C SER A 122 3.80 -4.17 -19.22
N GLN A 123 4.46 -4.74 -18.22
CA GLN A 123 4.42 -6.17 -17.90
C GLN A 123 3.97 -6.43 -16.47
N ILE A 124 2.98 -5.66 -15.98
CA ILE A 124 2.47 -5.75 -14.60
C ILE A 124 2.00 -7.16 -14.25
N ASN A 125 1.54 -7.90 -15.22
CA ASN A 125 1.02 -9.25 -15.05
C ASN A 125 2.09 -10.35 -15.12
N ASP A 126 3.35 -10.00 -15.35
CA ASP A 126 4.45 -10.95 -15.34
C ASP A 126 4.84 -11.33 -13.88
N PRO A 127 4.57 -12.58 -13.45
CA PRO A 127 4.89 -13.01 -12.08
C PRO A 127 6.39 -12.96 -11.77
N ALA A 128 7.24 -13.16 -12.79
CA ALA A 128 8.70 -13.14 -12.63
C ALA A 128 9.23 -11.78 -12.18
N LYS A 129 8.50 -10.70 -12.47
CA LYS A 129 8.87 -9.35 -12.06
C LYS A 129 8.41 -8.98 -10.65
N GLY A 130 7.57 -9.81 -10.00
CA GLY A 130 7.11 -9.57 -8.64
C GLY A 130 6.40 -8.23 -8.41
N GLN A 131 5.88 -7.60 -9.47
CA GLN A 131 5.17 -6.32 -9.39
C GLN A 131 3.77 -6.49 -8.81
N THR A 132 3.17 -7.63 -9.08
CA THR A 132 1.88 -8.04 -8.52
C THR A 132 2.02 -9.33 -7.75
N CYS A 133 1.08 -9.57 -6.85
CA CYS A 133 0.93 -10.86 -6.19
C CYS A 133 -0.53 -11.29 -6.24
N PHE A 134 -0.75 -12.61 -6.08
CA PHE A 134 -2.07 -13.15 -5.89
C PHE A 134 -2.39 -13.23 -4.40
N LEU A 135 -3.51 -12.61 -4.02
CA LEU A 135 -4.14 -12.91 -2.76
C LEU A 135 -4.91 -14.22 -2.93
N SER A 136 -4.54 -15.21 -2.15
CA SER A 136 -5.18 -16.54 -2.18
C SER A 136 -5.02 -17.21 -0.83
N GLY A 137 -5.81 -18.25 -0.58
CA GLY A 137 -5.70 -19.09 0.61
C GLY A 137 -6.45 -18.58 1.83
N PRO A 138 -6.31 -19.27 2.97
CA PRO A 138 -7.16 -19.11 4.14
C PRO A 138 -6.76 -17.93 5.05
N LYS A 139 -5.62 -17.25 4.78
CA LYS A 139 -5.16 -16.16 5.65
C LYS A 139 -6.20 -15.04 5.65
N PRO A 140 -6.77 -14.69 6.81
CA PRO A 140 -7.77 -13.65 6.89
C PRO A 140 -7.16 -12.26 6.84
N PHE A 141 -8.00 -11.29 6.53
CA PHE A 141 -7.75 -9.87 6.68
C PHE A 141 -8.97 -9.21 7.32
N PHE A 142 -8.77 -8.07 7.97
CA PHE A 142 -9.72 -7.51 8.92
C PHE A 142 -10.20 -6.12 8.49
N ARG A 143 -11.46 -5.83 8.82
CA ARG A 143 -12.05 -4.51 8.70
C ARG A 143 -12.77 -4.14 9.98
N ILE A 144 -12.62 -2.88 10.41
CA ILE A 144 -13.28 -2.32 11.58
C ILE A 144 -14.27 -1.24 11.17
N ARG A 145 -15.36 -1.14 11.94
CA ARG A 145 -16.34 -0.06 11.88
C ARG A 145 -16.89 0.23 13.26
N GLY A 146 -17.60 1.36 13.40
CA GLY A 146 -18.32 1.69 14.63
C GLY A 146 -19.39 0.66 14.98
N LEU A 147 -19.79 0.60 16.25
CA LEU A 147 -20.70 -0.40 16.80
C LEU A 147 -22.13 -0.25 16.23
N GLU A 148 -22.53 0.97 15.85
CA GLU A 148 -23.81 1.27 15.20
C GLU A 148 -24.07 0.43 13.94
N HIS A 149 -23.01 -0.09 13.33
CA HIS A 149 -23.09 -1.01 12.21
C HIS A 149 -23.36 -2.47 12.62
N ILE A 150 -23.41 -2.78 13.92
CA ILE A 150 -23.55 -4.15 14.46
C ILE A 150 -24.83 -4.34 15.27
N GLU A 151 -25.35 -3.29 15.88
CA GLU A 151 -26.48 -3.29 16.80
C GLU A 151 -27.80 -3.69 16.13
N SER A 152 -27.91 -4.92 15.66
CA SER A 152 -29.18 -5.49 15.22
C SER A 152 -29.07 -7.03 15.11
N SER A 153 -30.22 -7.71 15.22
CA SER A 153 -30.35 -9.14 15.01
C SER A 153 -30.09 -9.60 13.58
N VAL A 154 -30.06 -8.67 12.63
CA VAL A 154 -29.84 -8.92 11.19
C VAL A 154 -28.36 -9.12 10.92
N ASP A 155 -28.03 -10.02 9.97
CA ASP A 155 -26.66 -10.24 9.51
C ASP A 155 -26.11 -8.96 8.84
N LYS A 156 -25.13 -8.37 9.46
CA LYS A 156 -24.54 -7.07 9.06
C LYS A 156 -23.26 -7.20 8.23
N ARG A 157 -22.97 -8.36 7.62
CA ARG A 157 -21.78 -8.52 6.75
C ARG A 157 -21.70 -7.46 5.67
N ILE A 158 -22.84 -7.08 5.10
CA ILE A 158 -22.92 -6.07 4.05
C ILE A 158 -22.51 -4.68 4.54
N GLU A 159 -22.76 -4.35 5.80
CA GLU A 159 -22.36 -3.06 6.40
C GLU A 159 -20.83 -2.94 6.54
N PHE A 160 -20.13 -4.07 6.60
CA PHE A 160 -18.67 -4.12 6.62
C PHE A 160 -18.04 -4.24 5.23
N PHE A 161 -18.84 -4.36 4.18
CA PHE A 161 -18.36 -4.32 2.79
C PHE A 161 -18.03 -2.88 2.36
N HIS A 162 -17.76 -2.64 1.09
CA HIS A 162 -17.52 -1.27 0.63
C HIS A 162 -18.79 -0.40 0.70
N VAL A 163 -18.64 0.91 0.68
CA VAL A 163 -19.77 1.85 0.64
C VAL A 163 -20.61 1.57 -0.61
N PRO A 164 -21.95 1.47 -0.50
CA PRO A 164 -22.81 1.26 -1.65
C PRO A 164 -22.64 2.35 -2.71
N PHE A 165 -22.84 2.01 -3.99
CA PHE A 165 -22.64 2.96 -5.08
C PHE A 165 -23.63 4.12 -5.06
N ASP A 166 -24.83 3.93 -4.53
CA ASP A 166 -25.85 4.98 -4.33
C ASP A 166 -25.47 5.95 -3.18
N LYS A 167 -24.52 5.57 -2.31
CA LYS A 167 -24.03 6.37 -1.19
C LYS A 167 -22.62 6.93 -1.40
N ARG A 168 -22.22 7.17 -2.64
CA ARG A 168 -20.89 7.69 -3.00
C ARG A 168 -20.53 8.99 -2.30
N TYR A 169 -21.51 9.79 -1.92
CA TYR A 169 -21.35 11.05 -1.18
C TYR A 169 -20.75 10.86 0.23
N LEU A 170 -20.75 9.62 0.77
CA LEU A 170 -20.11 9.28 2.05
C LEU A 170 -18.60 9.01 1.90
N MET A 171 -18.07 8.99 0.67
CA MET A 171 -16.67 8.69 0.43
C MET A 171 -15.79 9.87 0.82
N GLY A 172 -14.86 9.62 1.75
CA GLY A 172 -13.79 10.54 2.08
C GLY A 172 -12.59 10.42 1.13
N THR A 173 -11.60 11.27 1.36
CA THR A 173 -10.31 11.22 0.68
C THR A 173 -9.36 10.31 1.45
N TYR A 174 -8.92 9.22 0.83
CA TYR A 174 -7.97 8.26 1.37
C TYR A 174 -6.76 8.12 0.45
N ARG A 175 -5.71 7.49 0.91
CA ARG A 175 -4.46 7.29 0.15
C ARG A 175 -4.69 6.63 -1.23
N TYR A 176 -5.51 5.59 -1.29
CA TYR A 176 -5.89 4.92 -2.53
C TYR A 176 -7.38 5.09 -2.77
N SER A 177 -7.82 6.32 -2.99
CA SER A 177 -9.21 6.63 -3.30
C SER A 177 -9.34 7.36 -4.63
N ILE A 178 -10.49 7.14 -5.26
CA ILE A 178 -10.94 7.92 -6.40
C ILE A 178 -12.18 8.68 -5.93
N PRO A 179 -12.28 10.00 -6.11
CA PRO A 179 -13.43 10.75 -5.67
C PRO A 179 -14.76 10.13 -6.13
N GLY A 180 -15.66 9.87 -5.19
CA GLY A 180 -16.95 9.24 -5.46
C GLY A 180 -16.89 7.77 -5.89
N TYR A 181 -15.74 7.10 -5.81
CA TYR A 181 -15.61 5.69 -6.17
C TYR A 181 -15.28 4.81 -4.95
N PRO A 182 -16.18 3.90 -4.56
CA PRO A 182 -15.97 3.05 -3.39
C PRO A 182 -14.80 2.09 -3.55
N SER A 183 -14.13 1.82 -2.44
CA SER A 183 -13.08 0.81 -2.31
C SER A 183 -13.26 0.07 -0.99
N LEU A 184 -12.85 -1.19 -0.95
CA LEU A 184 -12.82 -1.98 0.28
C LEU A 184 -11.43 -1.89 0.89
N TYR A 185 -11.33 -1.22 2.04
CA TYR A 185 -10.12 -1.14 2.85
C TYR A 185 -10.14 -2.20 3.94
N CYS A 186 -9.06 -2.96 4.03
CA CYS A 186 -8.85 -3.96 5.06
C CYS A 186 -7.37 -3.99 5.47
N SER A 187 -7.05 -4.68 6.56
CA SER A 187 -5.69 -4.82 7.06
C SER A 187 -5.36 -6.28 7.36
N SER A 188 -4.09 -6.64 7.30
CA SER A 188 -3.58 -7.99 7.50
C SER A 188 -3.67 -8.51 8.93
N SER A 189 -3.83 -7.61 9.90
CA SER A 189 -4.03 -7.92 11.32
C SER A 189 -5.12 -7.05 11.92
N LEU A 190 -5.71 -7.53 13.00
CA LEU A 190 -6.72 -6.77 13.74
C LEU A 190 -6.12 -5.51 14.35
N TYR A 191 -4.87 -5.57 14.81
CA TYR A 191 -4.15 -4.41 15.32
C TYR A 191 -3.97 -3.33 14.25
N CYS A 192 -3.48 -3.72 13.07
CA CYS A 192 -3.34 -2.78 11.95
C CYS A 192 -4.69 -2.15 11.57
N ALA A 193 -5.76 -2.94 11.53
CA ALA A 193 -7.09 -2.43 11.24
C ALA A 193 -7.59 -1.42 12.28
N CYS A 194 -7.30 -1.65 13.58
CA CYS A 194 -7.63 -0.73 14.66
C CYS A 194 -6.90 0.61 14.53
N GLU A 195 -5.60 0.56 14.30
CA GLU A 195 -4.78 1.77 14.17
C GLU A 195 -5.17 2.59 12.93
N GLU A 196 -5.46 1.91 11.81
CA GLU A 196 -5.92 2.59 10.58
C GLU A 196 -7.29 3.23 10.73
N PHE A 197 -8.20 2.58 11.44
CA PHE A 197 -9.53 3.13 11.76
C PHE A 197 -9.45 4.29 12.76
N GLY A 198 -8.37 4.41 13.51
CA GLY A 198 -8.21 5.40 14.57
C GLY A 198 -9.09 5.11 15.79
N CYS A 199 -9.35 3.84 16.04
CA CYS A 199 -10.20 3.39 17.13
C CYS A 199 -9.54 3.66 18.50
N LYS A 200 -9.98 4.72 19.19
CA LYS A 200 -9.53 5.02 20.55
C LYS A 200 -10.20 4.07 21.54
N ASP A 201 -11.51 3.90 21.43
CA ASP A 201 -12.37 3.08 22.29
C ASP A 201 -12.75 1.81 21.52
N ILE A 202 -12.04 0.73 21.74
CA ILE A 202 -12.25 -0.54 21.02
C ILE A 202 -13.64 -1.12 21.29
N ASP A 203 -14.17 -0.94 22.49
CA ASP A 203 -15.50 -1.36 22.92
C ASP A 203 -16.64 -0.67 22.13
N LYS A 204 -16.37 0.45 21.48
CA LYS A 204 -17.30 1.12 20.56
C LYS A 204 -17.15 0.66 19.09
N CYS A 205 -16.34 -0.36 18.86
CA CYS A 205 -16.03 -0.86 17.53
C CYS A 205 -16.48 -2.30 17.35
N GLY A 206 -16.74 -2.61 16.09
CA GLY A 206 -16.90 -3.98 15.66
C GLY A 206 -15.96 -4.30 14.51
N TYR A 207 -15.75 -5.57 14.27
CA TYR A 207 -14.86 -6.06 13.24
C TYR A 207 -15.47 -7.22 12.45
N SER A 208 -15.06 -7.34 11.20
CA SER A 208 -15.32 -8.47 10.32
C SER A 208 -14.00 -8.99 9.78
N ALA A 209 -13.90 -10.31 9.65
CA ALA A 209 -12.78 -10.96 9.01
C ALA A 209 -13.20 -11.45 7.62
N TYR A 210 -12.34 -11.22 6.65
CA TYR A 210 -12.49 -11.66 5.26
C TYR A 210 -11.44 -12.70 4.93
N ARG A 211 -11.71 -13.52 3.93
CA ARG A 211 -10.72 -14.34 3.24
C ARG A 211 -11.02 -14.38 1.74
N ILE A 212 -10.05 -14.80 0.99
CA ILE A 212 -10.14 -14.91 -0.46
C ILE A 212 -10.82 -16.22 -0.84
N ALA A 213 -11.96 -16.14 -1.50
CA ALA A 213 -12.68 -17.30 -2.09
C ALA A 213 -12.11 -17.66 -3.46
N GLN A 214 -11.79 -16.64 -4.26
CA GLN A 214 -11.14 -16.79 -5.56
C GLN A 214 -9.93 -15.87 -5.64
N PRO A 215 -8.80 -16.29 -6.24
CA PRO A 215 -7.59 -15.49 -6.30
C PRO A 215 -7.83 -14.08 -6.83
N ILE A 216 -7.28 -13.10 -6.14
CA ILE A 216 -7.30 -11.68 -6.53
C ILE A 216 -5.86 -11.26 -6.80
N ARG A 217 -5.60 -10.73 -8.00
CA ARG A 217 -4.31 -10.11 -8.30
C ARG A 217 -4.30 -8.68 -7.77
N VAL A 218 -3.21 -8.27 -7.12
CA VAL A 218 -3.02 -6.94 -6.55
C VAL A 218 -1.62 -6.42 -6.86
N LEU A 219 -1.49 -5.10 -7.00
CA LEU A 219 -0.21 -4.42 -7.09
C LEU A 219 0.46 -4.43 -5.72
N ASP A 220 1.71 -4.90 -5.65
CA ASP A 220 2.46 -4.99 -4.39
C ASP A 220 3.35 -3.76 -4.21
N LEU A 221 2.91 -2.81 -3.40
CA LEU A 221 3.64 -1.61 -3.00
C LEU A 221 4.09 -1.66 -1.53
N ARG A 222 4.25 -2.85 -0.99
CA ARG A 222 4.74 -3.02 0.38
C ARG A 222 6.23 -2.77 0.47
N TRP A 223 6.63 -2.27 1.64
CA TRP A 223 8.01 -2.36 2.09
C TRP A 223 8.34 -3.82 2.40
N ARG A 224 9.32 -4.38 1.72
CA ARG A 224 9.69 -5.79 1.85
C ARG A 224 11.01 -5.92 2.61
N PHE A 225 10.96 -5.58 3.89
CA PHE A 225 12.12 -5.72 4.79
C PHE A 225 12.35 -7.18 5.14
N ASN A 226 13.62 -7.58 5.15
CA ASN A 226 14.02 -8.93 5.56
C ASN A 226 13.26 -10.06 4.84
N ASP A 227 12.71 -9.79 3.68
CA ASP A 227 12.00 -10.79 2.88
C ASP A 227 12.98 -11.92 2.49
N SER A 228 12.68 -13.13 2.98
CA SER A 228 13.51 -14.31 2.73
C SER A 228 13.63 -14.63 1.23
N LYS A 229 12.57 -14.41 0.45
CA LYS A 229 12.59 -14.62 -1.00
C LYS A 229 13.54 -13.65 -1.70
N LEU A 230 13.57 -12.37 -1.28
CA LEU A 230 14.50 -11.40 -1.83
C LEU A 230 15.93 -11.63 -1.36
N LYS A 231 16.13 -12.06 -0.10
CA LYS A 231 17.47 -12.32 0.46
C LYS A 231 18.12 -13.58 -0.10
N GLN A 232 17.36 -14.65 -0.26
CA GLN A 232 17.85 -15.98 -0.60
C GLN A 232 17.77 -16.27 -2.10
N SER A 233 17.07 -15.42 -2.87
CA SER A 233 16.92 -15.64 -4.32
C SER A 233 18.29 -15.66 -5.00
N GLU A 234 18.57 -16.71 -5.71
CA GLU A 234 19.71 -16.79 -6.64
C GLU A 234 19.42 -15.96 -7.91
N ASP A 235 18.14 -15.75 -8.24
CA ASP A 235 17.71 -14.91 -9.35
C ASP A 235 17.70 -13.43 -8.94
N PRO A 236 18.53 -12.59 -9.55
CA PRO A 236 18.58 -11.16 -9.29
C PRO A 236 17.32 -10.42 -9.71
N THR A 237 16.47 -11.04 -10.52
CA THR A 237 15.30 -10.41 -11.15
C THR A 237 14.33 -9.82 -10.13
N LEU A 238 14.00 -10.57 -9.09
CA LEU A 238 13.09 -10.09 -8.04
C LEU A 238 13.63 -8.87 -7.30
N VAL A 239 14.90 -8.92 -6.90
CA VAL A 239 15.56 -7.79 -6.20
C VAL A 239 15.66 -6.59 -7.12
N LYS A 240 16.07 -6.78 -8.37
CA LYS A 240 16.15 -5.75 -9.41
C LYS A 240 14.79 -5.03 -9.55
N HIS A 241 13.71 -5.77 -9.76
CA HIS A 241 12.38 -5.19 -9.94
C HIS A 241 11.81 -4.56 -8.67
N TYR A 242 12.17 -5.08 -7.50
CA TYR A 242 11.82 -4.42 -6.25
C TYR A 242 12.52 -3.05 -6.13
N LEU A 243 13.82 -2.99 -6.34
CA LEU A 243 14.59 -1.74 -6.25
C LEU A 243 14.18 -0.71 -7.32
N LEU A 244 13.84 -1.15 -8.55
CA LEU A 244 13.31 -0.27 -9.58
C LEU A 244 11.97 0.39 -9.17
N ARG A 245 11.14 -0.33 -8.40
CA ARG A 245 9.85 0.20 -7.90
C ARG A 245 9.97 1.03 -6.64
N LEU A 246 11.12 0.97 -5.97
CA LEU A 246 11.28 1.61 -4.67
C LEU A 246 10.94 3.11 -4.68
N PRO A 247 11.26 3.91 -5.71
CA PRO A 247 10.80 5.30 -5.80
C PRO A 247 9.27 5.45 -5.78
N ILE A 248 8.55 4.55 -6.45
CA ILE A 248 7.08 4.54 -6.43
C ILE A 248 6.56 4.17 -5.04
N ILE A 249 7.16 3.16 -4.40
CA ILE A 249 6.80 2.72 -3.05
C ILE A 249 7.04 3.86 -2.05
N ILE A 250 8.16 4.60 -2.17
CA ILE A 250 8.44 5.79 -1.37
C ILE A 250 7.34 6.84 -1.56
N ALA A 251 7.07 7.25 -2.80
CA ALA A 251 6.07 8.28 -3.08
C ALA A 251 4.67 7.91 -2.58
N CYS A 252 4.29 6.63 -2.74
CA CYS A 252 3.01 6.12 -2.25
C CYS A 252 2.98 5.89 -0.73
N GLY A 253 4.14 5.79 -0.08
CA GLY A 253 4.31 5.47 1.33
C GLY A 253 4.62 6.66 2.24
N MET A 254 4.68 7.88 1.74
CA MET A 254 4.94 9.08 2.56
C MET A 254 3.92 9.19 3.70
N GLN A 255 4.39 9.43 4.92
CA GLN A 255 3.52 9.68 6.07
C GLN A 255 2.80 11.01 5.92
N VAL A 256 1.53 11.04 6.34
CA VAL A 256 0.73 12.27 6.33
C VAL A 256 1.23 13.20 7.42
N LYS A 257 1.65 14.42 7.04
CA LYS A 257 2.15 15.42 7.98
C LYS A 257 1.03 16.02 8.83
N VAL A 258 -0.08 16.39 8.21
CA VAL A 258 -1.23 17.01 8.86
C VAL A 258 -2.46 16.13 8.72
N THR A 259 -2.73 15.31 9.74
CA THR A 259 -3.82 14.31 9.72
C THR A 259 -5.22 14.91 9.64
N SER A 260 -5.39 16.17 10.04
CA SER A 260 -6.66 16.92 9.98
C SER A 260 -6.83 17.70 8.66
N ALA A 261 -5.84 17.66 7.76
CA ALA A 261 -5.91 18.41 6.51
C ALA A 261 -7.01 17.88 5.57
N LYS A 262 -7.73 18.81 4.92
CA LYS A 262 -8.71 18.45 3.87
C LYS A 262 -8.02 18.00 2.59
N PHE A 263 -6.90 18.62 2.25
CA PHE A 263 -6.03 18.24 1.14
C PHE A 263 -4.75 17.62 1.69
N VAL A 264 -4.41 16.42 1.21
CA VAL A 264 -3.27 15.63 1.67
C VAL A 264 -2.34 15.39 0.49
N PRO A 265 -1.25 16.20 0.36
CA PRO A 265 -0.34 16.12 -0.78
C PRO A 265 0.36 14.76 -0.90
N GLU A 266 0.54 14.03 0.21
CA GLU A 266 1.09 12.69 0.24
C GLU A 266 0.20 11.64 -0.49
N TYR A 267 -1.05 12.01 -0.81
CA TYR A 267 -1.96 11.12 -1.53
C TYR A 267 -1.98 11.33 -3.05
N ILE A 268 -1.39 12.41 -3.55
CA ILE A 268 -1.42 12.77 -4.97
C ILE A 268 -1.05 11.57 -5.85
N PHE A 269 0.14 11.03 -5.66
CA PHE A 269 0.67 9.98 -6.51
C PHE A 269 -0.02 8.62 -6.30
N SER A 270 -0.31 8.26 -5.05
CA SER A 270 -1.01 7.01 -4.74
C SER A 270 -2.44 6.97 -5.28
N GLN A 271 -3.15 8.10 -5.30
CA GLN A 271 -4.46 8.22 -5.93
C GLN A 271 -4.38 8.06 -7.45
N GLN A 272 -3.35 8.61 -8.09
CA GLN A 272 -3.13 8.42 -9.52
C GLN A 272 -2.81 6.97 -9.90
N VAL A 273 -1.98 6.30 -9.12
CA VAL A 273 -1.74 4.85 -9.30
C VAL A 273 -3.06 4.07 -9.21
N PHE A 274 -3.92 4.42 -8.29
CA PHE A 274 -5.20 3.74 -8.09
C PHE A 274 -6.20 4.04 -9.22
N GLN A 275 -6.25 5.27 -9.72
CA GLN A 275 -7.04 5.65 -10.89
C GLN A 275 -6.57 4.93 -12.15
N TRP A 276 -5.25 4.86 -12.35
CA TRP A 276 -4.67 4.09 -13.45
C TRP A 276 -5.03 2.61 -13.38
N LEU A 277 -4.96 1.96 -12.21
CA LEU A 277 -5.39 0.57 -12.03
C LEU A 277 -6.87 0.40 -12.40
N MET A 278 -7.74 1.32 -11.98
CA MET A 278 -9.16 1.29 -12.34
C MET A 278 -9.38 1.37 -13.85
N SER A 279 -8.60 2.21 -14.54
CA SER A 279 -8.69 2.30 -16.00
C SER A 279 -8.28 0.99 -16.68
N GLN A 280 -7.24 0.30 -16.16
CA GLN A 280 -6.83 -1.00 -16.69
C GLN A 280 -7.91 -2.07 -16.52
N MET A 281 -8.64 -2.08 -15.39
CA MET A 281 -9.73 -3.02 -15.16
C MET A 281 -10.86 -2.88 -16.18
N ARG A 282 -11.14 -1.67 -16.65
CA ARG A 282 -12.21 -1.40 -17.63
C ARG A 282 -11.90 -1.95 -19.03
N HIS A 283 -10.63 -2.12 -19.34
CA HIS A 283 -10.18 -2.59 -20.66
C HIS A 283 -9.92 -4.11 -20.70
N ASP A 284 -9.99 -4.80 -19.58
CA ASP A 284 -9.75 -6.25 -19.51
C ASP A 284 -11.07 -7.02 -19.36
N GLU A 285 -11.61 -7.44 -20.48
CA GLU A 285 -12.83 -8.26 -20.53
C GLU A 285 -12.69 -9.63 -19.82
N LYS A 286 -11.48 -10.10 -19.57
CA LYS A 286 -11.22 -11.42 -18.96
C LYS A 286 -11.06 -11.40 -17.44
N LEU A 287 -11.23 -10.24 -16.78
CA LEU A 287 -11.11 -10.07 -15.32
C LEU A 287 -9.79 -10.60 -14.70
N ASN A 288 -8.73 -10.69 -15.51
CA ASN A 288 -7.39 -11.08 -15.06
C ASN A 288 -6.59 -9.91 -14.52
N THR A 289 -7.18 -8.73 -14.49
CA THR A 289 -6.56 -7.48 -14.09
C THR A 289 -6.30 -7.39 -12.60
N THR A 290 -5.35 -6.52 -12.27
CA THR A 290 -5.01 -6.16 -10.91
C THR A 290 -6.16 -5.37 -10.27
N MET A 291 -6.76 -5.94 -9.24
CA MET A 291 -7.99 -5.43 -8.59
C MET A 291 -7.72 -4.55 -7.36
N GLY A 292 -6.50 -4.17 -7.10
CA GLY A 292 -6.20 -3.35 -5.94
C GLY A 292 -4.71 -3.23 -5.65
N VAL A 293 -4.42 -2.69 -4.47
CA VAL A 293 -3.07 -2.42 -3.99
C VAL A 293 -2.86 -3.04 -2.62
N LEU A 294 -1.69 -3.65 -2.42
CA LEU A 294 -1.10 -3.95 -1.12
C LEU A 294 -0.08 -2.88 -0.77
N TYR A 295 -0.15 -2.35 0.43
CA TYR A 295 0.84 -1.39 0.91
C TYR A 295 1.08 -1.55 2.42
N THR A 296 2.26 -1.19 2.86
CA THR A 296 2.57 -1.15 4.31
C THR A 296 1.92 0.10 4.89
N SER A 297 1.32 -0.02 6.07
CA SER A 297 0.76 1.12 6.79
C SER A 297 1.84 2.19 7.04
N THR A 298 1.44 3.44 6.98
CA THR A 298 2.31 4.59 7.26
C THR A 298 1.98 5.28 8.60
N LYS A 299 1.14 4.64 9.42
CA LYS A 299 0.85 5.13 10.78
C LYS A 299 2.06 4.97 11.68
N GLU A 300 2.40 6.02 12.43
CA GLU A 300 3.60 6.05 13.27
C GLU A 300 3.64 4.90 14.28
N ASN A 301 2.53 4.64 14.99
CA ASN A 301 2.45 3.54 15.95
C ASN A 301 2.76 2.18 15.32
N LEU A 302 2.30 1.95 14.08
CA LEU A 302 2.54 0.71 13.34
C LEU A 302 3.99 0.60 12.91
N TRP A 303 4.62 1.70 12.50
CA TRP A 303 6.05 1.73 12.16
C TRP A 303 6.94 1.41 13.36
N GLN A 304 6.63 1.95 14.53
CA GLN A 304 7.34 1.60 15.77
C GLN A 304 7.27 0.10 16.06
N GLU A 305 6.11 -0.54 15.86
CA GLU A 305 5.96 -1.99 16.02
C GLU A 305 6.68 -2.78 14.92
N ILE A 306 6.69 -2.29 13.67
CA ILE A 306 7.46 -2.89 12.57
C ILE A 306 8.95 -2.89 12.92
N CYS A 307 9.50 -1.77 13.37
CA CYS A 307 10.90 -1.64 13.76
C CYS A 307 11.25 -2.59 14.92
N LYS A 308 10.41 -2.65 15.97
CA LYS A 308 10.64 -3.52 17.13
C LYS A 308 10.58 -5.01 16.79
N ARG A 309 9.67 -5.43 15.92
CA ARG A 309 9.34 -6.85 15.69
C ARG A 309 9.79 -7.37 14.33
N ASN A 310 10.27 -6.49 13.46
CA ASN A 310 10.66 -6.81 12.08
C ASN A 310 9.57 -7.59 11.30
N ASN A 311 8.29 -7.22 11.54
CA ASN A 311 7.11 -7.90 10.97
C ASN A 311 6.24 -6.93 10.16
N ALA A 312 6.71 -6.54 8.98
CA ALA A 312 5.96 -5.66 8.08
C ALA A 312 4.69 -6.32 7.51
N ASP A 313 4.66 -7.66 7.43
CA ASP A 313 3.49 -8.38 6.89
C ASP A 313 2.24 -8.22 7.77
N ALA A 314 2.41 -8.11 9.10
CA ALA A 314 1.29 -7.85 10.01
C ALA A 314 0.72 -6.43 9.91
N MET A 315 1.43 -5.52 9.23
CA MET A 315 1.09 -4.11 9.07
C MET A 315 0.75 -3.77 7.62
N THR A 316 0.25 -4.75 6.87
CA THR A 316 -0.15 -4.60 5.48
C THR A 316 -1.60 -4.18 5.37
N ASN A 317 -1.86 -3.20 4.53
CA ASN A 317 -3.19 -2.76 4.14
C ASN A 317 -3.55 -3.23 2.73
N TYR A 318 -4.82 -3.43 2.53
CA TYR A 318 -5.45 -3.82 1.27
C TYR A 318 -6.41 -2.70 0.85
N ALA A 319 -6.22 -2.13 -0.33
CA ALA A 319 -7.17 -1.25 -0.97
C ALA A 319 -7.70 -1.97 -2.22
N LEU A 320 -8.90 -2.54 -2.13
CA LEU A 320 -9.50 -3.31 -3.21
C LEU A 320 -10.56 -2.47 -3.94
N LEU A 321 -10.48 -2.46 -5.28
CA LEU A 321 -11.38 -1.70 -6.14
C LEU A 321 -12.77 -2.34 -6.16
N ALA A 322 -13.80 -1.55 -5.85
CA ALA A 322 -15.19 -1.94 -5.98
C ALA A 322 -15.68 -1.60 -7.39
N PHE A 323 -15.34 -2.43 -8.36
CA PHE A 323 -15.72 -2.22 -9.75
C PHE A 323 -17.17 -2.62 -10.02
N THR A 324 -17.85 -1.86 -10.89
CA THR A 324 -19.13 -2.24 -11.49
C THR A 324 -19.16 -1.83 -12.95
N SER A 325 -19.70 -2.70 -13.79
CA SER A 325 -19.99 -2.42 -15.20
C SER A 325 -21.38 -1.79 -15.40
N VAL A 326 -22.23 -1.82 -14.38
CA VAL A 326 -23.61 -1.32 -14.40
C VAL A 326 -23.71 -0.03 -13.62
N THR A 327 -24.21 1.04 -14.24
CA THR A 327 -24.21 2.39 -13.67
C THR A 327 -25.38 2.66 -12.71
N GLU A 328 -26.54 2.05 -12.90
CA GLU A 328 -27.77 2.52 -12.25
C GLU A 328 -28.43 1.51 -11.28
N LYS A 329 -28.10 0.25 -11.31
CA LYS A 329 -28.81 -0.79 -10.53
C LYS A 329 -27.98 -1.51 -9.48
N ALA A 330 -26.66 -1.57 -9.64
CA ALA A 330 -25.82 -2.29 -8.70
C ALA A 330 -25.52 -1.41 -7.47
N GLN A 331 -25.94 -1.83 -6.29
CA GLN A 331 -25.54 -1.20 -5.04
C GLN A 331 -24.12 -1.57 -4.65
N TYR A 332 -23.65 -2.75 -4.99
CA TYR A 332 -22.34 -3.29 -4.61
C TYR A 332 -21.63 -3.94 -5.79
N SER A 333 -20.29 -4.06 -5.67
CA SER A 333 -19.46 -4.75 -6.66
C SER A 333 -19.66 -6.25 -6.62
N GLU A 334 -20.31 -6.80 -7.62
CA GLU A 334 -20.50 -8.26 -7.79
C GLU A 334 -19.16 -8.95 -8.01
N THR A 335 -18.29 -8.35 -8.81
CA THR A 335 -16.96 -8.86 -9.09
C THR A 335 -16.12 -9.03 -7.82
N LEU A 336 -16.15 -8.05 -6.93
CA LEU A 336 -15.42 -8.14 -5.66
C LEU A 336 -16.13 -9.11 -4.69
N ALA A 337 -17.45 -9.07 -4.63
CA ALA A 337 -18.24 -9.93 -3.75
C ALA A 337 -18.10 -11.43 -4.07
N SER A 338 -18.00 -11.80 -5.35
CA SER A 338 -17.80 -13.20 -5.76
C SER A 338 -16.43 -13.75 -5.38
N ARG A 339 -15.46 -12.88 -5.07
CA ARG A 339 -14.09 -13.27 -4.72
C ARG A 339 -13.80 -13.28 -3.22
N LEU A 340 -14.74 -12.81 -2.40
CA LEU A 340 -14.55 -12.65 -0.96
C LEU A 340 -15.58 -13.44 -0.16
N GLU A 341 -15.12 -14.07 0.90
CA GLU A 341 -15.94 -14.57 1.98
C GLU A 341 -15.74 -13.71 3.23
N ALA A 342 -16.80 -13.48 3.98
CA ALA A 342 -16.77 -12.74 5.22
C ALA A 342 -17.35 -13.54 6.39
N ARG A 343 -16.80 -13.31 7.57
CA ARG A 343 -17.43 -13.72 8.83
C ARG A 343 -18.51 -12.71 9.23
N LYS A 344 -19.50 -13.19 10.02
CA LYS A 344 -20.45 -12.30 10.68
C LYS A 344 -19.66 -11.28 11.52
N PRO A 345 -19.95 -9.98 11.40
CA PRO A 345 -19.33 -8.97 12.24
C PRO A 345 -19.58 -9.22 13.72
N ILE A 346 -18.59 -8.95 14.53
CA ILE A 346 -18.62 -9.18 15.96
C ILE A 346 -18.31 -7.85 16.66
N ALA A 347 -19.13 -7.49 17.65
CA ALA A 347 -18.83 -6.41 18.55
C ALA A 347 -17.69 -6.80 19.49
N TRP A 348 -16.90 -5.82 19.87
CA TRP A 348 -15.89 -6.03 20.89
C TRP A 348 -16.55 -6.13 22.25
N ASN A 349 -16.41 -7.26 22.92
CA ASN A 349 -17.05 -7.53 24.21
C ASN A 349 -16.07 -8.02 25.31
N LYS A 350 -14.77 -7.92 25.05
CA LYS A 350 -13.76 -8.34 26.02
C LYS A 350 -13.02 -7.14 26.59
N PRO A 351 -12.85 -7.06 27.92
CA PRO A 351 -12.05 -6.00 28.54
C PRO A 351 -10.58 -6.13 28.10
N ILE A 352 -9.96 -4.99 27.80
CA ILE A 352 -8.53 -4.93 27.51
C ILE A 352 -7.78 -5.14 28.82
N SER A 353 -6.88 -6.11 28.84
CA SER A 353 -6.03 -6.33 30.01
C SER A 353 -5.05 -5.16 30.20
N HIS A 354 -5.09 -4.50 31.36
CA HIS A 354 -4.14 -3.44 31.68
C HIS A 354 -2.68 -3.95 31.86
N LYS A 355 -2.48 -5.28 31.87
CA LYS A 355 -1.14 -5.89 32.01
C LYS A 355 -0.42 -6.13 30.66
N LYS A 356 -1.13 -6.04 29.54
CA LYS A 356 -0.60 -6.26 28.19
C LYS A 356 -0.66 -4.98 27.38
N SER A 357 0.29 -4.82 26.48
CA SER A 357 0.20 -3.76 25.48
C SER A 357 -1.04 -3.94 24.60
N ARG A 358 -1.52 -2.87 24.00
CA ARG A 358 -2.64 -2.90 23.05
C ARG A 358 -2.36 -3.85 21.89
N PHE A 359 -1.13 -3.86 21.39
CA PHE A 359 -0.70 -4.79 20.34
C PHE A 359 -0.88 -6.25 20.77
N GLU A 360 -0.33 -6.64 21.93
CA GLU A 360 -0.41 -8.02 22.42
C GLU A 360 -1.85 -8.45 22.67
N THR A 361 -2.67 -7.58 23.24
CA THR A 361 -4.09 -7.83 23.47
C THR A 361 -4.82 -8.12 22.16
N LEU A 362 -4.63 -7.27 21.16
CA LEU A 362 -5.30 -7.41 19.85
C LEU A 362 -4.82 -8.64 19.08
N MET A 363 -3.54 -8.98 19.16
CA MET A 363 -3.00 -10.19 18.56
C MET A 363 -3.50 -11.47 19.23
N ASP A 364 -3.69 -11.47 20.55
CA ASP A 364 -4.27 -12.62 21.25
C ASP A 364 -5.74 -12.82 20.87
N ILE A 365 -6.50 -11.75 20.76
CA ILE A 365 -7.88 -11.81 20.29
C ILE A 365 -7.96 -12.30 18.84
N GLU A 366 -7.06 -11.85 17.98
CA GLU A 366 -6.97 -12.36 16.62
C GLU A 366 -6.74 -13.87 16.60
N LYS A 367 -5.81 -14.39 17.43
CA LYS A 367 -5.57 -15.84 17.56
C LYS A 367 -6.82 -16.59 18.00
N GLU A 368 -7.52 -16.10 19.04
CA GLU A 368 -8.77 -16.70 19.51
C GLU A 368 -9.85 -16.72 18.44
N LEU A 369 -9.97 -15.61 17.68
CA LEU A 369 -10.90 -15.52 16.56
C LEU A 369 -10.61 -16.56 15.48
N LEU A 370 -9.34 -16.73 15.15
CA LEU A 370 -8.93 -17.69 14.12
C LEU A 370 -9.14 -19.14 14.58
N ALA A 371 -8.98 -19.41 15.87
CA ALA A 371 -9.22 -20.72 16.48
C ALA A 371 -10.72 -21.03 16.65
N SER A 372 -11.59 -20.02 16.72
CA SER A 372 -13.01 -20.19 16.93
C SER A 372 -13.71 -20.78 15.69
N ARG A 373 -14.38 -21.91 15.87
CA ARG A 373 -15.26 -22.52 14.85
C ARG A 373 -16.64 -21.83 14.78
N ALA A 374 -16.94 -20.88 15.64
CA ALA A 374 -18.29 -20.37 15.92
C ALA A 374 -18.92 -19.55 14.76
N SER A 375 -18.16 -19.04 13.82
CA SER A 375 -18.73 -18.32 12.69
C SER A 375 -18.17 -18.80 11.36
N LYS A 376 -19.05 -19.30 10.49
CA LYS A 376 -18.69 -19.68 9.12
C LYS A 376 -18.35 -18.44 8.28
N TYR A 377 -17.31 -18.57 7.46
CA TYR A 377 -17.13 -17.68 6.33
C TYR A 377 -18.21 -17.98 5.28
N MET A 378 -18.79 -16.93 4.73
CA MET A 378 -19.80 -17.04 3.69
C MET A 378 -19.48 -16.08 2.56
N LEU A 379 -19.74 -16.54 1.32
CA LEU A 379 -19.48 -15.77 0.12
C LEU A 379 -20.28 -14.46 0.13
N MET A 380 -19.60 -13.34 -0.12
CA MET A 380 -20.23 -12.01 -0.07
C MET A 380 -21.32 -11.84 -1.12
N SER A 381 -21.22 -12.47 -2.27
CA SER A 381 -22.28 -12.46 -3.30
C SER A 381 -23.64 -12.91 -2.76
N ASN A 382 -23.69 -13.82 -1.78
CA ASN A 382 -24.94 -14.28 -1.17
C ASN A 382 -25.69 -13.18 -0.39
N TYR A 383 -25.02 -12.06 -0.08
CA TYR A 383 -25.60 -10.95 0.70
C TYR A 383 -26.01 -9.77 -0.16
N ILE A 384 -25.33 -9.53 -1.28
CA ILE A 384 -25.65 -8.40 -2.16
C ILE A 384 -26.96 -8.63 -2.94
N TYR A 385 -27.30 -9.90 -3.24
CA TYR A 385 -28.55 -10.24 -3.94
C TYR A 385 -29.79 -10.33 -3.04
N LYS A 386 -29.63 -10.45 -1.72
CA LYS A 386 -30.74 -10.53 -0.78
C LYS A 386 -31.40 -9.18 -0.45
N LYS A 387 -30.79 -8.07 -0.86
CA LYS A 387 -31.30 -6.70 -0.63
C LYS A 387 -31.92 -6.06 -1.89
N GLN A 388 -31.97 -6.78 -3.00
CA GLN A 388 -32.77 -6.41 -4.17
C GLN A 388 -34.18 -6.96 -4.03
#